data_e943e8307fe02f585afe09027d96cba6
#
_entry.id   e943e8307fe02f585afe09027d96cba6
#
_cell.length_a   1.000
_cell.length_b   1.000
_cell.length_c   1.000
_cell.angle_alpha   90.00
_cell.angle_beta   90.00
_cell.angle_gamma   90.00
#
_symmetry.space_group_name_H-M   'P 1'
#
loop_
_entity.id
_entity.type
_entity.pdbx_description
1 polymer ?
#
loop_
_entity_poly.entity_id
_entity_poly.type
_entity_poly.pdbx_seq_one_letter_code
_entity_poly.pdbx_strand_id
1 'polypeptide(L)'
;MNRLLLIVALACFAVSLAAAVVRAELFGDYMGYTACAECHADVVKGWKTTPHANAFDDLKQQGEEKQSVPGCVRCHVVAMDADGGFIDMDLTPELKDVQCEACHGPGRKHAASQDPADIVARPGEAACRTCHTEGQDRNFDYTVKSRLVHGEK
;
A
#
# COMPACT_ATOMS: atom_id res chain seq x y z
N MET A 1 -0.10 -45.02 -13.30
CA MET A 1 -0.28 -43.77 -12.51
C MET A 1 -1.51 -43.97 -11.66
N ASN A 2 -1.36 -43.92 -10.33
CA ASN A 2 -2.38 -44.39 -9.37
C ASN A 2 -3.55 -43.39 -9.34
N ARG A 3 -4.80 -43.88 -9.57
CA ARG A 3 -6.02 -43.01 -9.55
C ARG A 3 -6.12 -42.16 -8.28
N LEU A 4 -5.65 -42.70 -7.16
CA LEU A 4 -5.61 -41.98 -5.89
C LEU A 4 -4.68 -40.76 -5.92
N LEU A 5 -3.48 -40.91 -6.51
CA LEU A 5 -2.53 -39.78 -6.65
C LEU A 5 -3.08 -38.68 -7.55
N LEU A 6 -3.81 -39.02 -8.61
CA LEU A 6 -4.46 -38.04 -9.49
C LEU A 6 -5.57 -37.26 -8.75
N ILE A 7 -6.38 -37.94 -7.96
CA ILE A 7 -7.46 -37.33 -7.18
C ILE A 7 -6.87 -36.36 -6.11
N VAL A 8 -5.81 -36.79 -5.41
CA VAL A 8 -5.15 -35.96 -4.42
C VAL A 8 -4.52 -34.72 -5.08
N ALA A 9 -3.84 -34.87 -6.22
CA ALA A 9 -3.25 -33.76 -6.94
C ALA A 9 -4.30 -32.74 -7.43
N LEU A 10 -5.44 -33.23 -7.96
CA LEU A 10 -6.54 -32.35 -8.38
C LEU A 10 -7.19 -31.63 -7.20
N ALA A 11 -7.35 -32.31 -6.06
CA ALA A 11 -7.90 -31.70 -4.85
C ALA A 11 -6.96 -30.61 -4.29
N CYS A 12 -5.65 -30.87 -4.23
CA CYS A 12 -4.65 -29.87 -3.81
C CYS A 12 -4.62 -28.66 -4.75
N PHE A 13 -4.72 -28.88 -6.06
CA PHE A 13 -4.76 -27.82 -7.04
C PHE A 13 -6.03 -26.95 -6.90
N ALA A 14 -7.20 -27.57 -6.70
CA ALA A 14 -8.46 -26.87 -6.48
C ALA A 14 -8.44 -26.03 -5.20
N VAL A 15 -7.88 -26.54 -4.10
CA VAL A 15 -7.73 -25.82 -2.84
C VAL A 15 -6.78 -24.63 -3.01
N SER A 16 -5.66 -24.81 -3.72
CA SER A 16 -4.73 -23.72 -4.00
C SER A 16 -5.35 -22.63 -4.86
N LEU A 17 -6.14 -22.99 -5.85
CA LEU A 17 -6.84 -22.03 -6.72
C LEU A 17 -7.91 -21.26 -5.94
N ALA A 18 -8.69 -21.94 -5.09
CA ALA A 18 -9.69 -21.29 -4.24
C ALA A 18 -9.05 -20.33 -3.25
N ALA A 19 -7.93 -20.68 -2.64
CA ALA A 19 -7.18 -19.80 -1.74
C ALA A 19 -6.65 -18.55 -2.45
N ALA A 20 -6.20 -18.69 -3.71
CA ALA A 20 -5.73 -17.56 -4.52
C ALA A 20 -6.87 -16.59 -4.88
N VAL A 21 -8.05 -17.12 -5.22
CA VAL A 21 -9.23 -16.29 -5.53
C VAL A 21 -9.72 -15.54 -4.31
N VAL A 22 -9.85 -16.20 -3.16
CA VAL A 22 -10.26 -15.57 -1.89
C VAL A 22 -9.27 -14.47 -1.49
N ARG A 23 -7.97 -14.69 -1.71
CA ARG A 23 -6.96 -13.69 -1.41
C ARG A 23 -7.08 -12.46 -2.32
N ALA A 24 -7.36 -12.65 -3.61
CA ALA A 24 -7.57 -11.55 -4.55
C ALA A 24 -8.81 -10.69 -4.20
N GLU A 25 -9.87 -11.31 -3.67
CA GLU A 25 -11.07 -10.60 -3.23
C GLU A 25 -10.86 -9.84 -1.91
N LEU A 26 -10.04 -10.38 -0.97
CA LEU A 26 -9.74 -9.71 0.30
C LEU A 26 -8.84 -8.48 0.14
N PHE A 27 -7.88 -8.52 -0.80
CA PHE A 27 -6.88 -7.46 -0.97
C PHE A 27 -7.32 -6.36 -1.96
N GLY A 28 -8.53 -6.44 -2.52
CA GLY A 28 -9.07 -5.42 -3.42
C GLY A 28 -8.10 -5.02 -4.54
N ASP A 29 -8.05 -3.72 -4.84
CA ASP A 29 -7.21 -3.17 -5.91
C ASP A 29 -5.84 -2.64 -5.43
N TYR A 30 -5.56 -2.71 -4.12
CA TYR A 30 -4.27 -2.32 -3.53
C TYR A 30 -3.31 -3.51 -3.46
N MET A 31 -2.02 -3.27 -3.75
CA MET A 31 -1.02 -4.33 -3.94
C MET A 31 0.22 -4.17 -3.05
N GLY A 32 0.42 -2.97 -2.51
CA GLY A 32 1.62 -2.61 -1.77
C GLY A 32 2.84 -2.34 -2.67
N TYR A 33 3.86 -1.67 -2.11
CA TYR A 33 5.02 -1.18 -2.84
C TYR A 33 5.88 -2.28 -3.49
N THR A 34 5.82 -3.51 -3.00
CA THR A 34 6.60 -4.63 -3.57
C THR A 34 6.19 -4.94 -5.00
N ALA A 35 4.90 -4.85 -5.31
CA ALA A 35 4.42 -4.99 -6.69
C ALA A 35 4.90 -3.83 -7.58
N CYS A 36 4.92 -2.61 -7.06
CA CYS A 36 5.44 -1.45 -7.79
C CYS A 36 6.94 -1.58 -8.10
N ALA A 37 7.70 -2.21 -7.19
CA ALA A 37 9.14 -2.39 -7.33
C ALA A 37 9.54 -3.25 -8.54
N GLU A 38 8.65 -4.08 -9.07
CA GLU A 38 8.92 -4.93 -10.23
C GLU A 38 9.25 -4.09 -11.48
N CYS A 39 8.62 -2.91 -11.63
CA CYS A 39 8.85 -1.99 -12.75
C CYS A 39 9.51 -0.67 -12.33
N HIS A 40 9.31 -0.22 -11.09
CA HIS A 40 9.74 1.08 -10.55
C HIS A 40 10.80 0.94 -9.43
N ALA A 41 11.76 0.02 -9.58
CA ALA A 41 12.75 -0.31 -8.54
C ALA A 41 13.52 0.90 -8.01
N ASP A 42 13.95 1.81 -8.88
CA ASP A 42 14.71 3.00 -8.48
C ASP A 42 13.86 4.00 -7.69
N VAL A 43 12.59 4.16 -8.06
CA VAL A 43 11.64 5.03 -7.35
C VAL A 43 11.36 4.46 -5.95
N VAL A 44 11.12 3.15 -5.86
CA VAL A 44 10.91 2.46 -4.58
C VAL A 44 12.16 2.56 -3.69
N LYS A 45 13.36 2.43 -4.27
CA LYS A 45 14.63 2.59 -3.53
C LYS A 45 14.74 4.01 -2.93
N GLY A 46 14.39 5.04 -3.69
CA GLY A 46 14.37 6.42 -3.19
C GLY A 46 13.31 6.61 -2.10
N TRP A 47 12.07 6.17 -2.33
CA TRP A 47 10.98 6.24 -1.34
C TRP A 47 11.38 5.57 -0.01
N LYS A 48 12.08 4.44 -0.01
CA LYS A 48 12.55 3.75 1.21
C LYS A 48 13.46 4.61 2.08
N THR A 49 14.02 5.70 1.57
CA THR A 49 14.84 6.64 2.36
C THR A 49 14.01 7.77 3.00
N THR A 50 12.72 7.81 2.74
CA THR A 50 11.82 8.87 3.23
C THR A 50 11.12 8.49 4.54
N PRO A 51 10.66 9.47 5.34
CA PRO A 51 9.84 9.19 6.53
C PRO A 51 8.56 8.40 6.22
N HIS A 52 7.98 8.54 5.02
CA HIS A 52 6.79 7.81 4.61
C HIS A 52 6.98 6.29 4.65
N ALA A 53 8.19 5.80 4.37
CA ALA A 53 8.49 4.36 4.37
C ALA A 53 8.55 3.71 5.76
N ASN A 54 8.48 4.52 6.83
CA ASN A 54 8.48 4.06 8.23
C ASN A 54 7.30 4.66 9.01
N ALA A 55 6.34 5.24 8.33
CA ALA A 55 5.28 6.06 8.93
C ALA A 55 4.47 5.29 9.99
N PHE A 56 4.18 4.00 9.77
CA PHE A 56 3.45 3.18 10.73
C PHE A 56 4.28 2.85 11.98
N ASP A 57 5.56 2.53 11.77
CA ASP A 57 6.47 2.23 12.88
C ASP A 57 6.78 3.50 13.71
N ASP A 58 6.76 4.69 13.11
CA ASP A 58 6.94 5.96 13.81
C ASP A 58 5.82 6.28 14.80
N LEU A 59 4.62 5.69 14.65
CA LEU A 59 3.55 5.82 15.64
C LEU A 59 3.96 5.28 17.01
N LYS A 60 4.82 4.26 17.08
CA LYS A 60 5.34 3.71 18.35
C LYS A 60 6.09 4.74 19.19
N GLN A 61 6.71 5.72 18.55
CA GLN A 61 7.43 6.80 19.26
C GLN A 61 6.48 7.70 20.06
N GLN A 62 5.18 7.69 19.73
CA GLN A 62 4.13 8.41 20.44
C GLN A 62 3.34 7.53 21.41
N GLY A 63 3.67 6.23 21.51
CA GLY A 63 3.02 5.21 22.31
C GLY A 63 2.57 4.03 21.44
N GLU A 64 2.86 2.79 21.87
CA GLU A 64 2.51 1.57 21.10
C GLU A 64 1.01 1.47 20.78
N GLU A 65 0.15 1.99 21.67
CA GLU A 65 -1.30 2.00 21.48
C GLU A 65 -1.73 2.83 20.26
N LYS A 66 -0.90 3.77 19.76
CA LYS A 66 -1.22 4.61 18.60
C LYS A 66 -1.36 3.78 17.31
N GLN A 67 -0.70 2.65 17.22
CA GLN A 67 -0.84 1.73 16.09
C GLN A 67 -2.19 1.00 16.06
N SER A 68 -3.02 1.14 17.11
CA SER A 68 -4.38 0.61 17.18
C SER A 68 -5.46 1.69 17.14
N VAL A 69 -5.08 2.98 17.05
CA VAL A 69 -6.02 4.09 17.01
C VAL A 69 -6.33 4.47 15.56
N PRO A 70 -7.55 4.22 15.03
CA PRO A 70 -7.87 4.48 13.63
C PRO A 70 -7.56 5.91 13.18
N GLY A 71 -7.82 6.91 14.03
CA GLY A 71 -7.54 8.32 13.75
C GLY A 71 -6.05 8.65 13.57
N CYS A 72 -5.14 7.83 14.12
CA CYS A 72 -3.70 7.93 13.88
C CYS A 72 -3.31 7.09 12.65
N VAL A 73 -3.70 5.82 12.64
CA VAL A 73 -3.30 4.82 11.65
C VAL A 73 -3.66 5.23 10.22
N ARG A 74 -4.83 5.83 10.00
CA ARG A 74 -5.31 6.21 8.65
C ARG A 74 -4.34 7.06 7.82
N CYS A 75 -3.51 7.88 8.48
CA CYS A 75 -2.49 8.71 7.82
C CYS A 75 -1.13 8.02 7.73
N HIS A 76 -1.00 6.81 8.25
CA HIS A 76 0.26 6.07 8.37
C HIS A 76 0.25 4.73 7.63
N VAL A 77 -0.80 4.46 6.83
CA VAL A 77 -0.97 3.23 6.04
C VAL A 77 -1.61 3.53 4.70
N VAL A 78 -1.73 2.50 3.84
CA VAL A 78 -2.41 2.60 2.55
C VAL A 78 -3.91 2.42 2.74
N ALA A 79 -4.68 3.45 2.40
CA ALA A 79 -6.13 3.38 2.13
C ALA A 79 -6.99 2.66 3.20
N MET A 80 -6.74 2.91 4.50
CA MET A 80 -7.46 2.26 5.61
C MET A 80 -8.99 2.37 5.52
N ASP A 81 -9.51 3.44 4.89
CA ASP A 81 -10.94 3.69 4.80
C ASP A 81 -11.56 3.22 3.47
N ALA A 82 -10.80 2.50 2.63
CA ALA A 82 -11.26 2.02 1.33
C ALA A 82 -11.31 0.49 1.28
N ASP A 83 -12.21 -0.03 0.44
CA ASP A 83 -12.31 -1.47 0.21
C ASP A 83 -10.98 -2.04 -0.31
N GLY A 84 -10.46 -3.05 0.39
CA GLY A 84 -9.17 -3.68 0.07
C GLY A 84 -7.93 -2.89 0.51
N GLY A 85 -8.10 -1.78 1.25
CA GLY A 85 -7.01 -1.07 1.91
C GLY A 85 -6.55 -1.73 3.20
N PHE A 86 -5.70 -1.03 3.96
CA PHE A 86 -5.16 -1.53 5.23
C PHE A 86 -6.27 -1.83 6.25
N ILE A 87 -6.25 -3.03 6.82
CA ILE A 87 -7.17 -3.47 7.88
C ILE A 87 -6.42 -3.45 9.22
N ASP A 88 -5.41 -4.30 9.36
CA ASP A 88 -4.51 -4.41 10.51
C ASP A 88 -3.23 -5.16 10.12
N MET A 89 -2.31 -5.31 11.08
CA MET A 89 -1.01 -5.97 10.87
C MET A 89 -1.10 -7.50 10.74
N ASP A 90 -2.22 -8.12 11.08
CA ASP A 90 -2.43 -9.57 10.94
C ASP A 90 -3.00 -9.91 9.56
N LEU A 91 -3.85 -9.04 9.00
CA LEU A 91 -4.59 -9.27 7.77
C LEU A 91 -3.91 -8.66 6.53
N THR A 92 -3.42 -7.41 6.63
CA THR A 92 -2.85 -6.65 5.51
C THR A 92 -1.53 -5.96 5.86
N PRO A 93 -0.53 -6.67 6.42
CA PRO A 93 0.73 -6.06 6.86
C PRO A 93 1.54 -5.43 5.71
N GLU A 94 1.33 -5.88 4.47
CA GLU A 94 1.96 -5.33 3.26
C GLU A 94 1.50 -3.92 2.90
N LEU A 95 0.38 -3.45 3.46
CA LEU A 95 -0.17 -2.12 3.25
C LEU A 95 0.19 -1.13 4.37
N LYS A 96 1.04 -1.53 5.32
CA LYS A 96 1.58 -0.61 6.33
C LYS A 96 2.44 0.47 5.68
N ASP A 97 2.63 1.58 6.34
CA ASP A 97 3.36 2.76 5.89
C ASP A 97 2.65 3.55 4.76
N VAL A 98 3.09 4.78 4.53
CA VAL A 98 2.56 5.62 3.44
C VAL A 98 3.29 5.27 2.16
N GLN A 99 2.72 4.33 1.41
CA GLN A 99 3.32 3.78 0.19
C GLN A 99 2.79 4.49 -1.06
N CYS A 100 3.20 4.00 -2.23
CA CYS A 100 2.86 4.55 -3.55
C CYS A 100 1.35 4.78 -3.70
N GLU A 101 0.56 3.79 -3.36
CA GLU A 101 -0.89 3.78 -3.55
C GLU A 101 -1.64 4.73 -2.60
N ALA A 102 -1.03 5.18 -1.50
CA ALA A 102 -1.60 6.20 -0.64
C ALA A 102 -1.76 7.56 -1.36
N CYS A 103 -0.91 7.81 -2.37
CA CYS A 103 -0.95 9.03 -3.19
C CYS A 103 -1.46 8.77 -4.59
N HIS A 104 -1.05 7.64 -5.20
CA HIS A 104 -1.33 7.31 -6.60
C HIS A 104 -2.66 6.56 -6.79
N GLY A 105 -3.32 6.12 -5.71
CA GLY A 105 -4.50 5.27 -5.76
C GLY A 105 -4.18 3.80 -6.06
N PRO A 106 -5.21 2.93 -6.16
CA PRO A 106 -5.04 1.49 -6.30
C PRO A 106 -4.29 1.12 -7.58
N GLY A 107 -3.26 0.27 -7.45
CA GLY A 107 -2.30 -0.01 -8.52
C GLY A 107 -2.60 -1.25 -9.36
N ARG A 108 -3.53 -2.13 -8.95
CA ARG A 108 -3.77 -3.42 -9.60
C ARG A 108 -4.07 -3.30 -11.10
N LYS A 109 -4.94 -2.37 -11.47
CA LYS A 109 -5.30 -2.15 -12.87
C LYS A 109 -4.09 -1.71 -13.70
N HIS A 110 -3.33 -0.73 -13.19
CA HIS A 110 -2.11 -0.24 -13.82
C HIS A 110 -1.04 -1.35 -13.95
N ALA A 111 -0.82 -2.14 -12.91
CA ALA A 111 0.14 -3.24 -12.95
C ALA A 111 -0.21 -4.27 -14.03
N ALA A 112 -1.50 -4.52 -14.26
CA ALA A 112 -1.96 -5.45 -15.30
C ALA A 112 -1.88 -4.87 -16.71
N SER A 113 -2.26 -3.60 -16.89
CA SER A 113 -2.33 -2.94 -18.21
C SER A 113 -1.03 -2.27 -18.63
N GLN A 114 -0.20 -1.84 -17.67
CA GLN A 114 0.95 -0.95 -17.85
C GLN A 114 0.57 0.41 -18.45
N ASP A 115 -0.72 0.76 -18.47
CA ASP A 115 -1.19 2.04 -18.97
C ASP A 115 -1.16 3.09 -17.84
N PRO A 116 -0.44 4.23 -18.00
CA PRO A 116 -0.41 5.30 -17.02
C PRO A 116 -1.78 5.97 -16.79
N ALA A 117 -2.77 5.77 -17.66
CA ALA A 117 -4.13 6.24 -17.46
C ALA A 117 -4.91 5.45 -16.39
N ASP A 118 -4.42 4.26 -16.01
CA ASP A 118 -5.04 3.39 -15.03
C ASP A 118 -4.58 3.64 -13.57
N ILE A 119 -3.84 4.73 -13.37
CA ILE A 119 -3.38 5.19 -12.05
C ILE A 119 -3.28 6.72 -12.03
N VAL A 120 -3.28 7.33 -10.87
CA VAL A 120 -3.01 8.77 -10.75
C VAL A 120 -1.51 9.03 -10.92
N ALA A 121 -1.06 9.22 -12.16
CA ALA A 121 0.37 9.35 -12.47
C ALA A 121 1.02 10.57 -11.78
N ARG A 122 0.28 11.64 -11.52
CA ARG A 122 0.74 12.87 -10.84
C ARG A 122 -0.25 13.32 -9.78
N PRO A 123 -0.13 12.81 -8.54
CA PRO A 123 -0.97 13.27 -7.43
C PRO A 123 -0.78 14.77 -7.19
N GLY A 124 -1.89 15.48 -7.06
CA GLY A 124 -1.90 16.90 -6.70
C GLY A 124 -1.83 17.14 -5.20
N GLU A 125 -1.77 18.42 -4.79
CA GLU A 125 -1.72 18.82 -3.38
C GLU A 125 -2.86 18.22 -2.53
N ALA A 126 -4.05 18.04 -3.12
CA ALA A 126 -5.20 17.46 -2.43
C ALA A 126 -4.90 16.07 -1.85
N ALA A 127 -4.11 15.24 -2.53
CA ALA A 127 -3.70 13.93 -2.03
C ALA A 127 -2.83 14.05 -0.77
N CYS A 128 -1.94 15.03 -0.72
CA CYS A 128 -1.10 15.30 0.46
C CYS A 128 -1.93 15.82 1.64
N ARG A 129 -2.89 16.70 1.36
CA ARG A 129 -3.73 17.34 2.38
C ARG A 129 -4.73 16.40 3.05
N THR A 130 -4.91 15.20 2.58
CA THR A 130 -5.69 14.18 3.31
C THR A 130 -5.07 13.83 4.68
N CYS A 131 -3.75 13.93 4.80
CA CYS A 131 -2.98 13.67 6.02
C CYS A 131 -2.27 14.93 6.56
N HIS A 132 -1.65 15.74 5.70
CA HIS A 132 -0.96 16.99 6.06
C HIS A 132 -1.95 18.14 6.20
N THR A 133 -2.86 18.02 7.17
CA THR A 133 -3.83 19.07 7.52
C THR A 133 -3.17 20.19 8.34
N GLU A 134 -3.82 21.34 8.49
CA GLU A 134 -3.33 22.41 9.36
C GLU A 134 -3.12 21.97 10.82
N GLY A 135 -3.93 21.01 11.29
CA GLY A 135 -3.81 20.47 12.64
C GLY A 135 -2.62 19.53 12.83
N GLN A 136 -2.22 18.83 11.78
CA GLN A 136 -1.13 17.84 11.82
C GLN A 136 0.20 18.40 11.31
N ASP A 137 0.17 19.26 10.28
CA ASP A 137 1.36 19.84 9.65
C ASP A 137 1.05 21.28 9.18
N ARG A 138 1.08 22.22 10.11
CA ARG A 138 0.74 23.64 9.87
C ARG A 138 1.65 24.30 8.82
N ASN A 139 2.88 23.84 8.71
CA ASN A 139 3.89 24.42 7.83
C ASN A 139 4.10 23.59 6.54
N PHE A 140 3.13 22.74 6.18
CA PHE A 140 3.21 21.96 4.98
C PHE A 140 3.28 22.83 3.73
N ASP A 141 4.37 22.72 2.99
CA ASP A 141 4.57 23.35 1.67
C ASP A 141 4.61 22.26 0.60
N TYR A 142 3.57 22.19 -0.21
CA TYR A 142 3.44 21.21 -1.28
C TYR A 142 4.58 21.33 -2.32
N THR A 143 4.99 22.56 -2.67
CA THR A 143 6.01 22.77 -3.73
C THR A 143 7.39 22.27 -3.32
N VAL A 144 7.66 22.27 -2.02
CA VAL A 144 8.89 21.74 -1.43
C VAL A 144 8.75 20.24 -1.16
N LYS A 145 7.71 19.85 -0.41
CA LYS A 145 7.56 18.49 0.12
C LYS A 145 7.28 17.44 -0.97
N SER A 146 6.51 17.79 -2.01
CA SER A 146 6.21 16.85 -3.10
C SER A 146 7.45 16.37 -3.88
N ARG A 147 8.55 17.12 -3.84
CA ARG A 147 9.82 16.73 -4.48
C ARG A 147 10.59 15.67 -3.69
N LEU A 148 10.29 15.53 -2.41
CA LEU A 148 11.02 14.66 -1.48
C LEU A 148 10.37 13.30 -1.28
N VAL A 149 9.14 13.09 -1.77
CA VAL A 149 8.36 11.85 -1.51
C VAL A 149 8.97 10.59 -2.12
N HIS A 150 9.83 10.74 -3.12
CA HIS A 150 10.57 9.64 -3.75
C HIS A 150 12.04 9.60 -3.34
N GLY A 151 12.44 10.34 -2.31
CA GLY A 151 13.83 10.51 -1.89
C GLY A 151 14.54 11.62 -2.67
N GLU A 152 15.66 12.09 -2.13
CA GLU A 152 16.52 13.03 -2.83
C GLU A 152 17.20 12.31 -4.02
N LYS A 153 17.22 13.00 -5.18
CA LYS A 153 17.96 12.53 -6.37
C LYS A 153 19.35 13.11 -6.36
#